data_bf0f545bdd91de121f816623da45519d
#
_entry.id   bf0f545bdd91de121f816623da45519d
#
_cell.length_a   1.000
_cell.length_b   1.000
_cell.length_c   1.000
_cell.angle_alpha   90.00
_cell.angle_beta   90.00
_cell.angle_gamma   90.00
#
_symmetry.space_group_name_H-M   'P 1'
#
loop_
_entity.id
_entity.type
_entity.pdbx_description
1 polymer ?
#
loop_
_entity_poly.entity_id
_entity_poly.type
_entity_poly.pdbx_seq_one_letter_code
_entity_poly.pdbx_strand_id
1 'polypeptide(L)'
;MRKALLLIDIQKTFRDGSWGGRNNDAAENNASRLLASFREHGDLVIHVQHKSQNPNSRFYVKNEGVGFQDSVLPLDGEQLISKSVNSAFIDTHLQDYLEENGVSTLVIAGLTTPHCVSTTTRMASNLGYKTYLV
;
A
#
# COMPACT_ATOMS: atom_id res chain seq x y z
N MET A 1 -3.74 -21.62 -4.37
CA MET A 1 -3.95 -20.44 -3.53
C MET A 1 -3.21 -19.26 -4.14
N ARG A 2 -3.87 -18.13 -4.27
CA ARG A 2 -3.26 -16.94 -4.85
C ARG A 2 -2.65 -16.05 -3.79
N LYS A 3 -1.55 -15.38 -4.14
CA LYS A 3 -0.96 -14.35 -3.30
C LYS A 3 -1.08 -13.00 -3.99
N ALA A 4 -1.09 -11.95 -3.19
CA ALA A 4 -1.13 -10.58 -3.67
C ALA A 4 -0.10 -9.73 -2.93
N LEU A 5 0.50 -8.79 -3.66
CA LEU A 5 1.35 -7.76 -3.09
C LEU A 5 0.48 -6.54 -2.79
N LEU A 6 0.53 -6.07 -1.56
CA LEU A 6 -0.17 -4.88 -1.11
C LEU A 6 0.86 -3.80 -0.81
N LEU A 7 0.92 -2.79 -1.65
CA LEU A 7 1.81 -1.65 -1.48
C LEU A 7 1.03 -0.50 -0.85
N ILE A 8 1.43 -0.11 0.36
CA ILE A 8 0.66 0.85 1.16
C ILE A 8 1.37 2.19 1.24
N ASP A 9 0.69 3.22 0.72
CA ASP A 9 1.04 4.63 0.90
C ASP A 9 2.44 5.00 0.41
N ILE A 10 2.95 4.35 -0.63
CA ILE A 10 4.25 4.72 -1.22
C ILE A 10 4.01 5.92 -2.14
N GLN A 11 3.76 7.05 -1.51
CA GLN A 11 3.37 8.29 -2.14
C GLN A 11 4.50 9.33 -2.06
N LYS A 12 4.46 10.31 -2.97
CA LYS A 12 5.51 11.32 -3.09
C LYS A 12 5.69 12.16 -1.83
N THR A 13 4.63 12.34 -1.03
CA THR A 13 4.69 13.12 0.20
C THR A 13 5.78 12.60 1.17
N PHE A 14 6.09 11.32 1.17
CA PHE A 14 7.12 10.75 2.04
C PHE A 14 8.55 11.08 1.62
N ARG A 15 8.74 11.62 0.44
CA ARG A 15 10.02 12.17 -0.02
C ARG A 15 10.26 13.59 0.46
N ASP A 16 9.24 14.23 0.98
CA ASP A 16 9.30 15.57 1.56
C ASP A 16 10.02 15.51 2.89
N GLY A 17 11.01 16.37 3.11
CA GLY A 17 11.77 16.43 4.35
C GLY A 17 10.95 16.79 5.59
N SER A 18 9.69 17.18 5.45
CA SER A 18 8.82 17.55 6.57
C SER A 18 8.51 16.38 7.51
N TRP A 19 8.77 15.14 7.10
CA TRP A 19 8.57 13.95 7.93
C TRP A 19 9.74 13.67 8.88
N GLY A 20 10.84 14.41 8.74
CA GLY A 20 12.05 14.20 9.54
C GLY A 20 12.89 13.04 8.99
N GLY A 21 13.77 12.49 9.82
CA GLY A 21 14.63 11.38 9.45
C GLY A 21 13.86 10.08 9.29
N ARG A 22 14.39 9.16 8.48
CA ARG A 22 13.78 7.87 8.20
C ARG A 22 14.70 6.76 8.72
N ASN A 23 14.08 5.72 9.32
CA ASN A 23 14.82 4.56 9.83
C ASN A 23 15.15 3.55 8.74
N ASN A 24 14.43 3.57 7.62
CA ASN A 24 14.62 2.61 6.54
C ASN A 24 14.56 3.32 5.19
N ASP A 25 15.70 3.81 4.73
CA ASP A 25 15.81 4.49 3.44
C ASP A 25 15.65 3.53 2.25
N ALA A 26 15.80 2.23 2.50
CA ALA A 26 15.67 1.20 1.45
C ALA A 26 14.23 0.72 1.25
N ALA A 27 13.26 1.22 2.03
CA ALA A 27 11.88 0.74 1.95
C ALA A 27 11.30 0.83 0.55
N GLU A 28 11.47 1.97 -0.12
CA GLU A 28 10.97 2.15 -1.49
C GLU A 28 11.67 1.25 -2.50
N ASN A 29 12.99 1.05 -2.34
CA ASN A 29 13.74 0.15 -3.21
C ASN A 29 13.30 -1.30 -3.03
N ASN A 30 13.07 -1.72 -1.79
CA ASN A 30 12.57 -3.07 -1.51
C ASN A 30 11.18 -3.28 -2.08
N ALA A 31 10.30 -2.28 -1.94
CA ALA A 31 8.96 -2.32 -2.52
C ALA A 31 9.01 -2.43 -4.04
N SER A 32 9.90 -1.69 -4.68
CA SER A 32 10.09 -1.73 -6.14
C SER A 32 10.57 -3.11 -6.61
N ARG A 33 11.48 -3.73 -5.87
CA ARG A 33 11.95 -5.09 -6.19
C ARG A 33 10.85 -6.14 -6.03
N LEU A 34 10.06 -6.05 -4.97
CA LEU A 34 8.90 -6.93 -4.77
C LEU A 34 7.89 -6.76 -5.89
N LEU A 35 7.62 -5.52 -6.26
CA LEU A 35 6.69 -5.20 -7.34
C LEU A 35 7.12 -5.84 -8.65
N ALA A 36 8.39 -5.71 -9.01
CA ALA A 36 8.93 -6.33 -10.22
C ALA A 36 8.79 -7.85 -10.19
N SER A 37 9.08 -8.48 -9.04
CA SER A 37 8.95 -9.94 -8.86
C SER A 37 7.51 -10.42 -9.01
N PHE A 38 6.55 -9.72 -8.38
CA PHE A 38 5.13 -10.09 -8.46
C PHE A 38 4.60 -9.93 -9.89
N ARG A 39 5.00 -8.88 -10.59
CA ARG A 39 4.64 -8.66 -12.00
C ARG A 39 5.19 -9.76 -12.90
N GLU A 40 6.46 -10.13 -12.69
CA GLU A 40 7.12 -11.16 -13.46
C GLU A 40 6.44 -12.53 -13.31
N HIS A 41 5.96 -12.85 -12.10
CA HIS A 41 5.29 -14.11 -11.81
C HIS A 41 3.77 -14.08 -12.12
N GLY A 42 3.25 -12.96 -12.56
CA GLY A 42 1.81 -12.81 -12.83
C GLY A 42 0.93 -12.81 -11.59
N ASP A 43 1.49 -12.54 -10.43
CA ASP A 43 0.73 -12.43 -9.18
C ASP A 43 0.00 -11.09 -9.10
N LEU A 44 -1.04 -11.02 -8.26
CA LEU A 44 -1.83 -9.81 -8.09
C LEU A 44 -1.03 -8.71 -7.40
N VAL A 45 -1.22 -7.48 -7.88
CA VAL A 45 -0.63 -6.28 -7.28
C VAL A 45 -1.73 -5.29 -6.97
N ILE A 46 -1.72 -4.77 -5.74
CA ILE A 46 -2.69 -3.79 -5.26
C ILE A 46 -1.93 -2.59 -4.72
N HIS A 47 -2.25 -1.41 -5.25
CA HIS A 47 -1.66 -0.15 -4.80
C HIS A 47 -2.66 0.56 -3.90
N VAL A 48 -2.26 0.88 -2.67
CA VAL A 48 -3.09 1.60 -1.71
C VAL A 48 -2.59 3.02 -1.59
N GLN A 49 -3.49 3.97 -1.71
CA GLN A 49 -3.21 5.40 -1.65
C GLN A 49 -4.04 6.04 -0.54
N HIS A 50 -3.39 6.75 0.36
CA HIS A 50 -4.06 7.53 1.38
C HIS A 50 -4.47 8.87 0.80
N LYS A 51 -5.74 9.23 0.93
CA LYS A 51 -6.29 10.52 0.47
C LYS A 51 -7.09 11.18 1.59
N SER A 52 -6.89 12.47 1.79
CA SER A 52 -7.61 13.25 2.77
C SER A 52 -8.33 14.42 2.12
N GLN A 53 -9.52 14.74 2.61
CA GLN A 53 -10.25 15.94 2.23
C GLN A 53 -9.83 17.18 3.06
N ASN A 54 -9.00 16.99 4.08
CA ASN A 54 -8.51 18.09 4.93
C ASN A 54 -7.35 18.81 4.25
N PRO A 55 -7.48 20.13 3.93
CA PRO A 55 -6.41 20.89 3.28
C PRO A 55 -5.11 20.96 4.06
N ASN A 56 -5.15 20.72 5.37
CA ASN A 56 -3.95 20.73 6.23
C ASN A 56 -3.23 19.38 6.26
N SER A 57 -3.80 18.35 5.66
CA SER A 57 -3.18 17.02 5.60
C SER A 57 -2.13 16.96 4.50
N ARG A 58 -1.03 16.23 4.76
CA ARG A 58 -0.04 15.89 3.74
C ARG A 58 -0.60 15.00 2.64
N PHE A 59 -1.71 14.34 2.91
CA PHE A 59 -2.43 13.47 1.96
C PHE A 59 -3.62 14.16 1.33
N TYR A 60 -3.70 15.50 1.42
CA TYR A 60 -4.79 16.25 0.81
C TYR A 60 -4.88 15.91 -0.69
N VAL A 61 -6.10 15.62 -1.16
CA VAL A 61 -6.32 15.09 -2.52
C VAL A 61 -5.82 16.02 -3.64
N LYS A 62 -5.68 17.31 -3.37
CA LYS A 62 -5.18 18.29 -4.35
C LYS A 62 -3.67 18.51 -4.28
N ASN A 63 -2.97 17.88 -3.33
CA ASN A 63 -1.52 17.97 -3.23
C ASN A 63 -0.84 16.98 -4.17
N GLU A 64 0.28 17.40 -4.78
CA GLU A 64 1.08 16.52 -5.63
C GLU A 64 1.65 15.34 -4.85
N GLY A 65 1.93 15.51 -3.56
CA GLY A 65 2.46 14.47 -2.69
C GLY A 65 1.53 13.27 -2.53
N VAL A 66 0.26 13.39 -2.89
CA VAL A 66 -0.72 12.28 -2.88
C VAL A 66 -0.41 11.25 -3.97
N GLY A 67 0.24 11.64 -5.06
CA GLY A 67 0.60 10.72 -6.14
C GLY A 67 1.60 9.65 -5.68
N PHE A 68 1.65 8.54 -6.42
CA PHE A 68 2.60 7.46 -6.14
C PHE A 68 4.03 7.88 -6.51
N GLN A 69 5.01 7.35 -5.77
CA GLN A 69 6.41 7.53 -6.14
C GLN A 69 6.70 6.82 -7.47
N ASP A 70 7.62 7.38 -8.26
CA ASP A 70 7.91 6.88 -9.62
C ASP A 70 8.36 5.43 -9.64
N SER A 71 9.05 4.98 -8.59
CA SER A 71 9.55 3.60 -8.50
C SER A 71 8.45 2.54 -8.37
N VAL A 72 7.22 2.95 -8.04
CA VAL A 72 6.11 2.03 -7.81
C VAL A 72 4.84 2.46 -8.55
N LEU A 73 4.95 3.18 -9.66
CA LEU A 73 3.78 3.63 -10.42
C LEU A 73 2.92 2.44 -10.85
N PRO A 74 1.58 2.52 -10.64
CA PRO A 74 0.69 1.46 -11.06
C PRO A 74 0.68 1.28 -12.58
N LEU A 75 0.57 0.01 -13.00
CA LEU A 75 0.37 -0.33 -14.41
C LEU A 75 -1.11 -0.65 -14.66
N ASP A 76 -1.51 -0.62 -15.93
CA ASP A 76 -2.86 -1.01 -16.33
C ASP A 76 -3.14 -2.44 -15.87
N GLY A 77 -4.32 -2.66 -15.32
CA GLY A 77 -4.73 -3.96 -14.78
C GLY A 77 -4.37 -4.19 -13.33
N GLU A 78 -3.54 -3.35 -12.72
CA GLU A 78 -3.27 -3.41 -11.28
C GLU A 78 -4.34 -2.65 -10.51
N GLN A 79 -4.73 -3.18 -9.36
CA GLN A 79 -5.83 -2.60 -8.57
C GLN A 79 -5.35 -1.40 -7.77
N LEU A 80 -6.17 -0.36 -7.77
CA LEU A 80 -5.98 0.84 -6.94
C LEU A 80 -7.04 0.87 -5.85
N ILE A 81 -6.60 1.07 -4.61
CA ILE A 81 -7.47 1.27 -3.46
C ILE A 81 -7.14 2.62 -2.84
N SER A 82 -8.15 3.47 -2.68
CA SER A 82 -8.02 4.75 -1.98
C SER A 82 -8.64 4.64 -0.60
N LYS A 83 -7.92 5.08 0.43
CA LYS A 83 -8.41 5.04 1.81
C LYS A 83 -8.26 6.41 2.47
N SER A 84 -9.01 6.63 3.54
CA SER A 84 -8.97 7.88 4.31
C SER A 84 -8.58 7.68 5.77
N VAL A 85 -8.36 6.42 6.19
CA VAL A 85 -7.92 6.06 7.54
C VAL A 85 -6.73 5.10 7.44
N ASN A 86 -6.15 4.72 8.58
CA ASN A 86 -4.93 3.90 8.58
C ASN A 86 -5.11 2.52 7.94
N SER A 87 -6.21 1.84 8.22
CA SER A 87 -6.45 0.51 7.64
C SER A 87 -6.92 0.61 6.19
N ALA A 88 -6.30 -0.18 5.31
CA ALA A 88 -6.72 -0.29 3.92
C ALA A 88 -8.03 -1.08 3.76
N PHE A 89 -8.52 -1.73 4.82
CA PHE A 89 -9.77 -2.51 4.79
C PHE A 89 -11.01 -1.70 5.18
N ILE A 90 -10.85 -0.50 5.75
CA ILE A 90 -11.98 0.31 6.21
C ILE A 90 -12.46 1.23 5.10
N ASP A 91 -13.77 1.19 4.83
CA ASP A 91 -14.45 1.99 3.81
C ASP A 91 -13.82 1.83 2.42
N THR A 92 -13.33 0.63 2.12
CA THR A 92 -12.79 0.26 0.82
C THR A 92 -13.41 -1.06 0.37
N HIS A 93 -13.19 -1.40 -0.90
CA HIS A 93 -13.60 -2.70 -1.43
C HIS A 93 -12.45 -3.72 -1.46
N LEU A 94 -11.39 -3.49 -0.67
CA LEU A 94 -10.21 -4.36 -0.69
C LEU A 94 -10.55 -5.80 -0.33
N GLN A 95 -11.30 -6.04 0.73
CA GLN A 95 -11.64 -7.39 1.15
C GLN A 95 -12.44 -8.12 0.05
N ASP A 96 -13.43 -7.46 -0.52
CA ASP A 96 -14.23 -8.03 -1.60
C ASP A 96 -13.37 -8.39 -2.81
N TYR A 97 -12.45 -7.49 -3.18
CA TYR A 97 -11.53 -7.73 -4.28
C TYR A 97 -10.65 -8.96 -4.03
N LEU A 98 -10.12 -9.09 -2.82
CA LEU A 98 -9.29 -10.23 -2.45
C LEU A 98 -10.08 -11.55 -2.47
N GLU A 99 -11.31 -11.53 -1.96
CA GLU A 99 -12.19 -12.71 -1.95
C GLU A 99 -12.58 -13.12 -3.38
N GLU A 100 -12.94 -12.16 -4.22
CA GLU A 100 -13.31 -12.42 -5.62
C GLU A 100 -12.15 -13.03 -6.42
N ASN A 101 -10.92 -12.71 -6.06
CA ASN A 101 -9.73 -13.20 -6.76
C ASN A 101 -9.11 -14.43 -6.10
N GLY A 102 -9.72 -14.96 -5.03
CA GLY A 102 -9.24 -16.17 -4.35
C GLY A 102 -7.92 -15.99 -3.63
N VAL A 103 -7.62 -14.78 -3.14
CA VAL A 103 -6.39 -14.48 -2.44
C VAL A 103 -6.45 -15.01 -1.02
N SER A 104 -5.42 -15.74 -0.60
CA SER A 104 -5.30 -16.25 0.76
C SER A 104 -4.03 -15.75 1.45
N THR A 105 -3.06 -15.26 0.70
CA THR A 105 -1.78 -14.80 1.21
C THR A 105 -1.52 -13.36 0.75
N LEU A 106 -1.14 -12.51 1.71
CA LEU A 106 -0.79 -11.11 1.44
C LEU A 106 0.67 -10.87 1.81
N VAL A 107 1.42 -10.27 0.89
CA VAL A 107 2.74 -9.70 1.17
C VAL A 107 2.54 -8.19 1.23
N ILE A 108 2.88 -7.59 2.36
CA ILE A 108 2.59 -6.18 2.63
C ILE A 108 3.90 -5.40 2.77
N ALA A 109 4.01 -4.33 2.02
CA ALA A 109 5.12 -3.39 2.10
C ALA A 109 4.58 -1.97 2.01
N GLY A 110 5.27 -1.01 2.58
CA GLY A 110 4.83 0.39 2.48
C GLY A 110 5.35 1.29 3.57
N LEU A 111 4.66 2.41 3.73
CA LEU A 111 4.95 3.51 4.65
C LEU A 111 3.67 3.90 5.40
N THR A 112 3.67 4.25 6.66
CA THR A 112 4.73 4.06 7.63
C THR A 112 4.41 2.82 8.45
N THR A 113 5.43 2.07 8.88
CA THR A 113 5.21 0.79 9.57
C THR A 113 4.37 0.92 10.84
N PRO A 114 4.59 1.90 11.74
CA PRO A 114 3.80 1.97 12.99
C PRO A 114 2.35 2.41 12.79
N HIS A 115 1.96 2.85 11.61
CA HIS A 115 0.60 3.36 11.33
C HIS A 115 -0.12 2.53 10.28
N CYS A 116 -0.17 3.01 9.04
CA CYS A 116 -0.98 2.39 7.98
C CYS A 116 -0.58 0.94 7.71
N VAL A 117 0.71 0.64 7.68
CA VAL A 117 1.21 -0.70 7.41
C VAL A 117 0.85 -1.65 8.56
N SER A 118 1.13 -1.25 9.80
CA SER A 118 0.85 -2.07 10.98
C SER A 118 -0.65 -2.35 11.13
N THR A 119 -1.48 -1.32 11.01
CA THR A 119 -2.93 -1.45 11.15
C THR A 119 -3.51 -2.38 10.08
N THR A 120 -3.09 -2.20 8.83
CA THR A 120 -3.56 -3.04 7.72
C THR A 120 -3.10 -4.49 7.90
N THR A 121 -1.86 -4.71 8.32
CA THR A 121 -1.32 -6.06 8.54
C THR A 121 -2.09 -6.79 9.64
N ARG A 122 -2.35 -6.12 10.76
CA ARG A 122 -3.10 -6.71 11.88
C ARG A 122 -4.52 -7.04 11.46
N MET A 123 -5.16 -6.16 10.72
CA MET A 123 -6.52 -6.38 10.24
C MET A 123 -6.59 -7.53 9.25
N ALA A 124 -5.63 -7.63 8.34
CA ALA A 124 -5.53 -8.74 7.40
C ALA A 124 -5.41 -10.08 8.13
N SER A 125 -4.58 -10.16 9.15
CA SER A 125 -4.46 -11.36 9.97
C SER A 125 -5.76 -11.70 10.68
N ASN A 126 -6.44 -10.71 11.24
CA ASN A 126 -7.73 -10.90 11.90
C ASN A 126 -8.81 -11.38 10.94
N LEU A 127 -8.74 -11.00 9.68
CA LEU A 127 -9.68 -11.43 8.65
C LEU A 127 -9.34 -12.82 8.06
N GLY A 128 -8.26 -13.44 8.51
CA GLY A 128 -7.91 -14.80 8.13
C GLY A 128 -6.88 -14.94 7.03
N TYR A 129 -6.29 -13.86 6.56
CA TYR A 129 -5.23 -13.92 5.54
C TYR A 129 -3.89 -14.32 6.16
N LYS A 130 -3.13 -15.13 5.43
CA LYS A 130 -1.73 -15.37 5.76
C LYS A 130 -0.93 -14.14 5.34
N THR A 131 -0.28 -13.46 6.28
CA THR A 131 0.35 -12.16 6.04
C THR A 131 1.85 -12.20 6.26
N TYR A 132 2.57 -11.57 5.34
CA TYR A 132 4.01 -11.35 5.45
C TYR A 132 4.28 -9.85 5.35
N LEU A 133 4.93 -9.30 6.36
CA LEU A 133 5.34 -7.91 6.38
C LEU A 133 6.80 -7.80 5.98
N VAL A 134 7.07 -6.92 5.03
CA VAL A 134 8.44 -6.69 4.53
C VAL A 134 9.00 -5.37 5.01
#